data_3f701e8315115e59c8cd43a4a37d4b69
#
_entry.id   3f701e8315115e59c8cd43a4a37d4b69
#
_cell.length_a   1.000
_cell.length_b   1.000
_cell.length_c   1.000
_cell.angle_alpha   90.00
_cell.angle_beta   90.00
_cell.angle_gamma   90.00
#
_symmetry.space_group_name_H-M   'P 1'
#
loop_
_entity.id
_entity.type
_entity.pdbx_description
1 polymer ?
#
loop_
_entity_poly.entity_id
_entity_poly.type
_entity_poly.pdbx_seq_one_letter_code
_entity_poly.pdbx_strand_id
1 'polypeptide(L)'
;MTPSLKVVVAITSPIAFELLNKTSILQTTFGVARAFTVETSINTHLAVAVSQGDAHRVADFGCEILVCDPNSPASLASALKTSKPFDLVSIHDSQRPLTRTTQFHRTTEGLIGDVDAVRPAAAFTETLKAVTPDEMIEKTIDRTSMLRISTPEMIRYSAIDFEGSASTWFVPLKAGAKTATVDADPESLRVNSAAEIALMESFVHWQQTIAQ
;
A
#
# COMPACT_ATOMS: atom_id res chain seq x y z
N MET A 1 -5.29 -25.80 8.25
CA MET A 1 -4.74 -24.70 9.10
C MET A 1 -5.25 -23.40 8.55
N THR A 2 -5.64 -22.47 9.38
CA THR A 2 -5.97 -21.11 8.95
C THR A 2 -4.68 -20.45 8.46
N PRO A 3 -4.68 -19.82 7.26
CA PRO A 3 -3.48 -19.15 6.75
C PRO A 3 -3.05 -18.02 7.70
N SER A 4 -1.76 -17.74 7.73
CA SER A 4 -1.17 -16.63 8.48
C SER A 4 -0.85 -15.46 7.54
N LEU A 5 -1.08 -14.23 8.00
CA LEU A 5 -0.91 -13.01 7.20
C LEU A 5 -0.06 -11.98 7.96
N LYS A 6 1.00 -11.51 7.33
CA LYS A 6 1.72 -10.31 7.79
C LYS A 6 1.17 -9.09 7.07
N VAL A 7 0.66 -8.11 7.84
CA VAL A 7 0.21 -6.80 7.33
C VAL A 7 1.30 -5.78 7.59
N VAL A 8 1.86 -5.20 6.54
CA VAL A 8 2.97 -4.25 6.59
C VAL A 8 2.51 -2.89 6.12
N VAL A 9 2.68 -1.85 6.93
CA VAL A 9 2.54 -0.45 6.50
C VAL A 9 3.93 0.06 6.13
N ALA A 10 4.13 0.39 4.84
CA ALA A 10 5.41 0.82 4.29
C ALA A 10 5.51 2.35 4.29
N ILE A 11 6.52 2.90 4.97
CA ILE A 11 6.77 4.35 5.05
C ILE A 11 7.72 4.74 3.92
N THR A 12 7.15 5.11 2.77
CA THR A 12 7.89 5.40 1.55
C THR A 12 8.31 6.87 1.41
N SER A 13 7.81 7.77 2.30
CA SER A 13 8.12 9.19 2.27
C SER A 13 7.92 9.82 3.65
N PRO A 14 8.71 10.85 4.01
CA PRO A 14 8.54 11.59 5.26
C PRO A 14 7.18 12.29 5.38
N ILE A 15 6.45 12.53 4.29
CA ILE A 15 5.10 13.11 4.32
C ILE A 15 4.11 12.26 5.13
N ALA A 16 4.37 10.97 5.30
CA ALA A 16 3.58 10.08 6.15
C ALA A 16 3.49 10.55 7.62
N PHE A 17 4.46 11.33 8.06
CA PHE A 17 4.50 11.88 9.40
C PHE A 17 3.83 13.25 9.54
N GLU A 18 3.41 13.87 8.43
CA GLU A 18 2.64 15.11 8.46
C GLU A 18 1.23 14.88 8.99
N LEU A 19 0.64 15.93 9.56
CA LEU A 19 -0.70 15.86 10.12
C LEU A 19 -1.76 15.90 9.01
N LEU A 20 -2.73 15.01 9.15
CA LEU A 20 -4.02 15.06 8.48
C LEU A 20 -5.06 15.33 9.57
N ASN A 21 -5.55 16.57 9.68
CA ASN A 21 -6.27 17.07 10.85
C ASN A 21 -5.38 16.99 12.12
N LYS A 22 -5.79 16.19 13.12
CA LYS A 22 -5.09 16.08 14.43
C LYS A 22 -4.19 14.85 14.53
N THR A 23 -4.17 14.00 13.51
CA THR A 23 -3.49 12.70 13.52
C THR A 23 -2.55 12.64 12.32
N SER A 24 -1.38 12.01 12.44
CA SER A 24 -0.51 11.88 11.29
C SER A 24 -1.13 10.97 10.22
N ILE A 25 -0.75 11.20 8.96
CA ILE A 25 -1.12 10.35 7.83
C ILE A 25 -0.80 8.89 8.15
N LEU A 26 0.39 8.63 8.69
CA LEU A 26 0.82 7.31 9.12
C LEU A 26 -0.10 6.70 10.20
N GLN A 27 -0.43 7.45 11.24
CA GLN A 27 -1.30 6.95 12.31
C GLN A 27 -2.70 6.62 11.78
N THR A 28 -3.23 7.43 10.87
CA THR A 28 -4.53 7.18 10.21
C THR A 28 -4.45 5.89 9.38
N THR A 29 -3.43 5.75 8.53
CA THR A 29 -3.22 4.56 7.68
C THR A 29 -2.98 3.30 8.52
N PHE A 30 -2.16 3.41 9.56
CA PHE A 30 -1.89 2.31 10.49
C PHE A 30 -3.16 1.89 11.25
N GLY A 31 -4.01 2.84 11.61
CA GLY A 31 -5.31 2.58 12.24
C GLY A 31 -6.21 1.71 11.37
N VAL A 32 -6.28 1.98 10.06
CA VAL A 32 -7.04 1.15 9.10
C VAL A 32 -6.45 -0.24 8.98
N ALA A 33 -5.13 -0.37 8.85
CA ALA A 33 -4.45 -1.66 8.80
C ALA A 33 -4.71 -2.48 10.07
N ARG A 34 -4.66 -1.83 11.24
CA ARG A 34 -5.00 -2.45 12.54
C ARG A 34 -6.47 -2.88 12.60
N ALA A 35 -7.40 -2.05 12.14
CA ALA A 35 -8.82 -2.41 12.10
C ALA A 35 -9.05 -3.67 11.26
N PHE A 36 -8.46 -3.73 10.06
CA PHE A 36 -8.51 -4.93 9.24
C PHE A 36 -7.98 -6.18 9.96
N THR A 37 -6.88 -6.09 10.75
CA THR A 37 -6.36 -7.24 11.50
C THR A 37 -7.32 -7.75 12.58
N VAL A 38 -8.23 -6.92 13.05
CA VAL A 38 -9.27 -7.30 14.02
C VAL A 38 -10.51 -7.87 13.32
N GLU A 39 -10.85 -7.34 12.14
CA GLU A 39 -12.04 -7.75 11.38
C GLU A 39 -11.88 -9.10 10.67
N THR A 40 -10.65 -9.41 10.22
CA THR A 40 -10.38 -10.63 9.47
C THR A 40 -10.32 -11.87 10.37
N SER A 41 -10.78 -13.03 9.86
CA SER A 41 -10.64 -14.33 10.51
C SER A 41 -9.25 -14.97 10.33
N ILE A 42 -8.37 -14.34 9.54
CA ILE A 42 -7.01 -14.82 9.30
C ILE A 42 -6.13 -14.49 10.52
N ASN A 43 -5.21 -15.38 10.87
CA ASN A 43 -4.22 -15.08 11.91
C ASN A 43 -3.24 -14.03 11.40
N THR A 44 -3.33 -12.80 11.93
CA THR A 44 -2.60 -11.64 11.43
C THR A 44 -1.48 -11.19 12.36
N HIS A 45 -0.42 -10.65 11.75
CA HIS A 45 0.64 -9.89 12.41
C HIS A 45 0.83 -8.54 11.73
N LEU A 46 0.81 -7.46 12.53
CA LEU A 46 0.99 -6.10 12.05
C LEU A 46 2.45 -5.67 12.17
N ALA A 47 2.98 -5.05 11.13
CA ALA A 47 4.32 -4.52 11.08
C ALA A 47 4.37 -3.15 10.39
N VAL A 48 5.42 -2.39 10.66
CA VAL A 48 5.76 -1.16 9.93
C VAL A 48 7.13 -1.34 9.29
N ALA A 49 7.24 -1.08 7.99
CA ALA A 49 8.50 -1.01 7.27
C ALA A 49 8.97 0.44 7.20
N VAL A 50 10.19 0.71 7.66
CA VAL A 50 10.69 2.07 7.87
C VAL A 50 12.20 2.15 7.70
N SER A 51 12.70 3.32 7.27
CA SER A 51 14.14 3.59 7.22
C SER A 51 14.79 3.53 8.60
N GLN A 52 16.07 3.22 8.67
CA GLN A 52 16.84 3.23 9.93
C GLN A 52 16.76 4.58 10.63
N GLY A 53 16.75 5.69 9.88
CA GLY A 53 16.69 7.05 10.43
C GLY A 53 15.35 7.36 11.13
N ASP A 54 14.25 6.80 10.64
CA ASP A 54 12.90 7.06 11.14
C ASP A 54 12.37 5.99 12.09
N ALA A 55 13.12 4.91 12.36
CA ALA A 55 12.67 3.79 13.19
C ALA A 55 12.23 4.22 14.61
N HIS A 56 12.89 5.24 15.17
CA HIS A 56 12.55 5.81 16.48
C HIS A 56 11.14 6.45 16.50
N ARG A 57 10.63 6.93 15.36
CA ARG A 57 9.32 7.61 15.23
C ARG A 57 8.14 6.64 15.30
N VAL A 58 8.40 5.36 15.15
CA VAL A 58 7.38 4.30 15.16
C VAL A 58 7.52 3.32 16.33
N ALA A 59 8.47 3.57 17.24
CA ALA A 59 8.77 2.69 18.38
C ALA A 59 7.55 2.38 19.26
N ASP A 60 6.63 3.33 19.39
CA ASP A 60 5.45 3.22 20.27
C ASP A 60 4.21 2.67 19.55
N PHE A 61 4.33 2.19 18.29
CA PHE A 61 3.17 1.69 17.54
C PHE A 61 2.67 0.32 18.02
N GLY A 62 3.44 -0.37 18.88
CA GLY A 62 3.07 -1.67 19.44
C GLY A 62 2.96 -2.76 18.37
N CYS A 63 3.82 -2.74 17.36
CA CYS A 63 3.89 -3.71 16.26
C CYS A 63 5.35 -4.06 15.95
N GLU A 64 5.57 -5.05 15.09
CA GLU A 64 6.90 -5.36 14.57
C GLU A 64 7.43 -4.20 13.71
N ILE A 65 8.72 -3.87 13.88
CA ILE A 65 9.40 -2.87 13.05
C ILE A 65 10.37 -3.57 12.11
N LEU A 66 10.12 -3.43 10.81
CA LEU A 66 11.00 -3.90 9.74
C LEU A 66 11.89 -2.73 9.31
N VAL A 67 13.14 -2.72 9.79
CA VAL A 67 14.09 -1.67 9.42
C VAL A 67 14.69 -2.01 8.05
N CYS A 68 14.33 -1.23 7.04
CA CYS A 68 14.75 -1.40 5.65
C CYS A 68 14.59 -0.09 4.88
N ASP A 69 14.94 -0.06 3.60
CA ASP A 69 14.46 0.98 2.68
C ASP A 69 13.13 0.53 2.05
N PRO A 70 11.98 1.09 2.45
CA PRO A 70 10.68 0.69 1.90
C PRO A 70 10.46 1.07 0.43
N ASN A 71 11.32 1.93 -0.13
CA ASN A 71 11.30 2.30 -1.56
C ASN A 71 12.11 1.32 -2.43
N SER A 72 12.88 0.44 -1.79
CA SER A 72 13.63 -0.61 -2.48
C SER A 72 12.91 -1.95 -2.33
N PRO A 73 12.33 -2.51 -3.43
CA PRO A 73 11.68 -3.82 -3.39
C PRO A 73 12.59 -4.92 -2.84
N ALA A 74 13.86 -4.92 -3.19
CA ALA A 74 14.83 -5.87 -2.68
C ALA A 74 15.09 -5.73 -1.18
N SER A 75 15.17 -4.48 -0.68
CA SER A 75 15.39 -4.21 0.74
C SER A 75 14.20 -4.66 1.59
N LEU A 76 12.97 -4.37 1.14
CA LEU A 76 11.76 -4.81 1.82
C LEU A 76 11.60 -6.34 1.78
N ALA A 77 11.88 -6.98 0.64
CA ALA A 77 11.90 -8.44 0.55
C ALA A 77 12.93 -9.06 1.51
N SER A 78 14.13 -8.49 1.60
CA SER A 78 15.18 -8.94 2.55
C SER A 78 14.71 -8.83 4.00
N ALA A 79 14.06 -7.73 4.38
CA ALA A 79 13.49 -7.56 5.72
C ALA A 79 12.37 -8.58 6.02
N LEU A 80 11.55 -8.91 5.04
CA LEU A 80 10.53 -9.95 5.15
C LEU A 80 11.13 -11.35 5.28
N LYS A 81 12.26 -11.64 4.59
CA LYS A 81 12.97 -12.92 4.65
C LYS A 81 13.54 -13.20 6.05
N THR A 82 14.02 -12.17 6.74
CA THR A 82 14.58 -12.29 8.09
C THR A 82 13.54 -12.37 9.20
N SER A 83 12.31 -12.01 8.91
CA SER A 83 11.18 -12.13 9.83
C SER A 83 10.61 -13.56 9.83
N LYS A 84 9.73 -13.86 10.82
CA LYS A 84 8.99 -15.13 10.82
C LYS A 84 8.20 -15.27 9.50
N PRO A 85 8.30 -16.41 8.78
CA PRO A 85 7.55 -16.60 7.54
C PRO A 85 6.06 -16.67 7.80
N PHE A 86 5.28 -16.16 6.86
CA PHE A 86 3.82 -16.20 6.81
C PHE A 86 3.36 -16.84 5.50
N ASP A 87 2.10 -17.23 5.41
CA ASP A 87 1.53 -17.73 4.16
C ASP A 87 1.28 -16.57 3.18
N LEU A 88 0.86 -15.43 3.72
CA LEU A 88 0.49 -14.23 2.98
C LEU A 88 1.18 -12.98 3.55
N VAL A 89 1.43 -12.02 2.67
CA VAL A 89 1.91 -10.67 3.03
C VAL A 89 1.00 -9.64 2.40
N SER A 90 0.52 -8.70 3.19
CA SER A 90 -0.20 -7.50 2.74
C SER A 90 0.70 -6.30 2.92
N ILE A 91 0.97 -5.53 1.86
CA ILE A 91 1.81 -4.33 1.95
C ILE A 91 0.98 -3.11 1.58
N HIS A 92 0.87 -2.18 2.52
CA HIS A 92 0.07 -0.97 2.37
C HIS A 92 0.95 0.28 2.44
N ASP A 93 0.78 1.19 1.47
CA ASP A 93 1.49 2.47 1.44
C ASP A 93 0.96 3.41 2.53
N SER A 94 1.85 3.85 3.41
CA SER A 94 1.52 4.78 4.50
C SER A 94 0.90 6.10 4.06
N GLN A 95 1.07 6.48 2.79
CA GLN A 95 0.54 7.71 2.23
C GLN A 95 -0.91 7.59 1.70
N ARG A 96 -1.65 6.53 2.05
CA ARG A 96 -3.05 6.30 1.63
C ARG A 96 -4.00 6.24 2.84
N PRO A 97 -4.18 7.37 3.55
CA PRO A 97 -4.88 7.40 4.84
C PRO A 97 -6.39 7.09 4.74
N LEU A 98 -7.01 7.28 3.57
CA LEU A 98 -8.44 7.08 3.38
C LEU A 98 -8.80 5.74 2.73
N THR A 99 -7.86 4.81 2.62
CA THR A 99 -8.15 3.43 2.23
C THR A 99 -9.04 2.78 3.29
N ARG A 100 -10.07 2.03 2.86
CA ARG A 100 -11.00 1.35 3.78
C ARG A 100 -10.57 -0.09 4.05
N THR A 101 -11.01 -0.67 5.17
CA THR A 101 -10.79 -2.10 5.47
C THR A 101 -11.41 -3.00 4.41
N THR A 102 -12.51 -2.59 3.79
CA THR A 102 -13.15 -3.31 2.67
C THR A 102 -12.22 -3.51 1.47
N GLN A 103 -11.28 -2.58 1.22
CA GLN A 103 -10.28 -2.76 0.17
C GLN A 103 -9.26 -3.84 0.54
N PHE A 104 -8.88 -3.96 1.81
CA PHE A 104 -8.04 -5.05 2.30
C PHE A 104 -8.75 -6.40 2.13
N HIS A 105 -10.05 -6.48 2.47
CA HIS A 105 -10.85 -7.69 2.28
C HIS A 105 -10.91 -8.08 0.80
N ARG A 106 -11.24 -7.15 -0.11
CA ARG A 106 -11.28 -7.42 -1.55
C ARG A 106 -9.96 -7.94 -2.11
N THR A 107 -8.82 -7.37 -1.69
CA THR A 107 -7.52 -7.87 -2.14
C THR A 107 -7.21 -9.26 -1.61
N THR A 108 -7.62 -9.56 -0.38
CA THR A 108 -7.49 -10.91 0.21
C THR A 108 -8.35 -11.92 -0.54
N GLU A 109 -9.60 -11.59 -0.80
CA GLU A 109 -10.57 -12.42 -1.53
C GLU A 109 -10.15 -12.62 -3.00
N GLY A 110 -9.39 -11.70 -3.58
CA GLY A 110 -8.85 -11.81 -4.93
C GLY A 110 -7.75 -12.85 -5.10
N LEU A 111 -7.15 -13.35 -4.01
CA LEU A 111 -6.15 -14.43 -4.04
C LEU A 111 -6.80 -15.81 -4.21
N ILE A 112 -7.57 -16.01 -5.29
CA ILE A 112 -8.26 -17.27 -5.61
C ILE A 112 -7.41 -18.17 -6.51
N GLY A 113 -7.59 -19.48 -6.32
CA GLY A 113 -6.93 -20.49 -7.16
C GLY A 113 -5.41 -20.36 -7.14
N ASP A 114 -4.84 -20.15 -8.31
CA ASP A 114 -3.40 -20.04 -8.54
C ASP A 114 -2.89 -18.58 -8.69
N VAL A 115 -3.70 -17.60 -8.31
CA VAL A 115 -3.27 -16.20 -8.24
C VAL A 115 -2.25 -16.01 -7.10
N ASP A 116 -1.10 -15.47 -7.43
CA ASP A 116 0.03 -15.27 -6.53
C ASP A 116 0.05 -13.91 -5.85
N ALA A 117 -0.43 -12.87 -6.55
CA ALA A 117 -0.48 -11.53 -6.02
C ALA A 117 -1.68 -10.73 -6.58
N VAL A 118 -2.28 -9.90 -5.70
CA VAL A 118 -3.42 -9.04 -6.02
C VAL A 118 -3.17 -7.63 -5.54
N ARG A 119 -3.56 -6.65 -6.33
CA ARG A 119 -3.56 -5.24 -5.92
C ARG A 119 -4.79 -4.50 -6.42
N PRO A 120 -5.23 -3.46 -5.70
CA PRO A 120 -6.34 -2.63 -6.17
C PRO A 120 -5.91 -1.76 -7.34
N ALA A 121 -6.81 -1.58 -8.30
CA ALA A 121 -6.60 -0.72 -9.44
C ALA A 121 -7.86 0.05 -9.80
N ALA A 122 -7.70 1.23 -10.37
CA ALA A 122 -8.78 2.04 -10.91
C ALA A 122 -8.40 2.55 -12.30
N ALA A 123 -9.39 2.72 -13.16
CA ALA A 123 -9.20 3.34 -14.47
C ALA A 123 -8.80 4.82 -14.31
N PHE A 124 -8.02 5.35 -15.24
CA PHE A 124 -7.80 6.78 -15.35
C PHE A 124 -9.03 7.47 -15.93
N THR A 125 -9.49 8.52 -15.26
CA THR A 125 -10.58 9.40 -15.73
C THR A 125 -10.06 10.63 -16.46
N GLU A 126 -8.82 11.04 -16.15
CA GLU A 126 -8.17 12.21 -16.75
C GLU A 126 -7.50 11.91 -18.09
N THR A 127 -7.26 12.94 -18.88
CA THR A 127 -6.52 12.83 -20.14
C THR A 127 -5.02 12.74 -19.86
N LEU A 128 -4.40 11.64 -20.28
CA LEU A 128 -2.95 11.43 -20.14
C LEU A 128 -2.21 11.92 -21.38
N LYS A 129 -1.11 12.65 -21.17
CA LYS A 129 -0.22 13.11 -22.22
C LYS A 129 1.20 12.57 -22.02
N ALA A 130 1.80 12.04 -23.08
CA ALA A 130 3.23 11.85 -23.09
C ALA A 130 3.90 13.21 -23.34
N VAL A 131 5.03 13.45 -22.66
CA VAL A 131 5.82 14.66 -22.81
C VAL A 131 7.26 14.29 -23.16
N THR A 132 7.91 15.16 -23.92
CA THR A 132 9.35 15.07 -24.21
C THR A 132 10.17 15.48 -22.98
N PRO A 133 11.50 15.23 -22.94
CA PRO A 133 12.40 15.75 -21.90
C PRO A 133 12.34 17.26 -21.72
N ASP A 134 11.98 18.01 -22.78
CA ASP A 134 11.81 19.47 -22.78
C ASP A 134 10.38 19.91 -22.37
N GLU A 135 9.61 19.00 -21.74
CA GLU A 135 8.25 19.25 -21.24
C GLU A 135 7.21 19.61 -22.33
N MET A 136 7.49 19.33 -23.60
CA MET A 136 6.53 19.54 -24.69
C MET A 136 5.60 18.34 -24.82
N ILE A 137 4.30 18.61 -25.04
CA ILE A 137 3.30 17.55 -25.28
C ILE A 137 3.63 16.85 -26.60
N GLU A 138 3.93 15.56 -26.54
CA GLU A 138 4.21 14.71 -27.70
C GLU A 138 2.94 14.08 -28.28
N LYS A 139 2.18 13.40 -27.41
CA LYS A 139 0.95 12.69 -27.82
C LYS A 139 -0.02 12.47 -26.66
N THR A 140 -1.26 12.16 -27.02
CA THR A 140 -2.24 11.63 -26.05
C THR A 140 -2.01 10.14 -25.85
N ILE A 141 -1.97 9.69 -24.59
CA ILE A 141 -1.91 8.29 -24.24
C ILE A 141 -3.36 7.76 -24.16
N ASP A 142 -3.60 6.59 -24.74
CA ASP A 142 -4.87 5.90 -24.57
C ASP A 142 -4.99 5.39 -23.12
N ARG A 143 -5.82 6.08 -22.34
CA ARG A 143 -6.03 5.76 -20.94
C ARG A 143 -6.72 4.42 -20.69
N THR A 144 -7.36 3.82 -21.70
CA THR A 144 -8.00 2.50 -21.55
C THR A 144 -7.00 1.38 -21.35
N SER A 145 -5.74 1.61 -21.74
CA SER A 145 -4.61 0.70 -21.52
C SER A 145 -3.85 0.95 -20.21
N MET A 146 -4.29 1.92 -19.38
CA MET A 146 -3.59 2.37 -18.18
C MET A 146 -4.45 2.18 -16.96
N LEU A 147 -3.82 1.76 -15.86
CA LEU A 147 -4.47 1.64 -14.55
C LEU A 147 -3.71 2.44 -13.50
N ARG A 148 -4.45 3.14 -12.66
CA ARG A 148 -3.92 3.73 -11.42
C ARG A 148 -3.92 2.65 -10.34
N ILE A 149 -2.73 2.25 -9.94
CA ILE A 149 -2.54 1.23 -8.91
C ILE A 149 -2.72 1.83 -7.51
N SER A 150 -3.34 1.06 -6.63
CA SER A 150 -3.49 1.38 -5.22
C SER A 150 -2.92 0.25 -4.35
N THR A 151 -3.07 0.37 -3.03
CA THR A 151 -2.66 -0.62 -2.03
C THR A 151 -3.81 -0.88 -1.04
N PRO A 152 -3.83 -2.02 -0.30
CA PRO A 152 -2.72 -2.94 -0.09
C PRO A 152 -2.44 -3.85 -1.29
N GLU A 153 -1.17 -4.24 -1.47
CA GLU A 153 -0.81 -5.38 -2.29
C GLU A 153 -0.89 -6.64 -1.42
N MET A 154 -1.63 -7.66 -1.87
CA MET A 154 -1.74 -8.95 -1.18
C MET A 154 -0.96 -10.00 -1.97
N ILE A 155 0.00 -10.66 -1.35
CA ILE A 155 1.00 -11.50 -2.01
C ILE A 155 1.13 -12.82 -1.26
N ARG A 156 1.15 -13.95 -1.97
CA ARG A 156 1.59 -15.23 -1.38
C ARG A 156 3.08 -15.14 -1.06
N TYR A 157 3.47 -15.44 0.17
CA TYR A 157 4.87 -15.39 0.57
C TYR A 157 5.77 -16.25 -0.33
N SER A 158 5.25 -17.40 -0.78
CA SER A 158 5.94 -18.30 -1.70
C SER A 158 6.22 -17.70 -3.09
N ALA A 159 5.49 -16.66 -3.47
CA ALA A 159 5.66 -15.97 -4.76
C ALA A 159 6.72 -14.85 -4.73
N ILE A 160 7.19 -14.47 -3.54
CA ILE A 160 8.24 -13.43 -3.40
C ILE A 160 9.57 -13.98 -3.93
N ASP A 161 10.22 -13.20 -4.79
CA ASP A 161 11.59 -13.44 -5.21
C ASP A 161 12.56 -12.68 -4.29
N PHE A 162 13.11 -13.39 -3.32
CA PHE A 162 14.02 -12.81 -2.33
C PHE A 162 15.41 -12.47 -2.88
N GLU A 163 15.73 -12.87 -4.11
CA GLU A 163 16.99 -12.56 -4.79
C GLU A 163 16.78 -11.53 -5.92
N GLY A 164 15.53 -11.16 -6.20
CA GLY A 164 15.18 -10.17 -7.20
C GLY A 164 15.54 -8.75 -6.74
N SER A 165 15.93 -7.89 -7.69
CA SER A 165 16.39 -6.52 -7.40
C SER A 165 15.38 -5.43 -7.79
N ALA A 166 14.50 -5.69 -8.74
CA ALA A 166 13.56 -4.71 -9.29
C ALA A 166 12.14 -5.28 -9.38
N SER A 167 11.17 -4.41 -9.19
CA SER A 167 9.75 -4.77 -9.28
C SER A 167 8.88 -3.53 -9.49
N THR A 168 7.70 -3.75 -10.06
CA THR A 168 6.58 -2.79 -10.05
C THR A 168 5.66 -3.00 -8.84
N TRP A 169 5.98 -3.95 -7.97
CA TRP A 169 5.34 -4.27 -6.70
C TRP A 169 6.26 -3.84 -5.56
N PHE A 170 5.74 -3.78 -4.35
CA PHE A 170 6.56 -3.46 -3.16
C PHE A 170 7.69 -4.45 -2.90
N VAL A 171 7.55 -5.67 -3.41
CA VAL A 171 8.60 -6.70 -3.38
C VAL A 171 8.74 -7.35 -4.75
N PRO A 172 9.92 -7.89 -5.09
CA PRO A 172 10.07 -8.65 -6.34
C PRO A 172 9.20 -9.91 -6.30
N LEU A 173 8.57 -10.23 -7.42
CA LEU A 173 7.83 -11.48 -7.60
C LEU A 173 8.63 -12.45 -8.48
N LYS A 174 8.51 -13.74 -8.22
CA LYS A 174 9.12 -14.79 -9.03
C LYS A 174 8.65 -14.73 -10.47
N ALA A 175 9.51 -15.12 -11.40
CA ALA A 175 9.16 -15.23 -12.80
C ALA A 175 7.95 -16.15 -12.98
N GLY A 176 6.97 -15.70 -13.77
CA GLY A 176 5.72 -16.43 -14.01
C GLY A 176 4.67 -16.32 -12.90
N ALA A 177 4.91 -15.53 -11.85
CA ALA A 177 3.89 -15.25 -10.83
C ALA A 177 2.61 -14.69 -11.46
N LYS A 178 1.47 -15.28 -11.11
CA LYS A 178 0.16 -14.89 -11.63
C LYS A 178 -0.40 -13.74 -10.79
N THR A 179 -0.70 -12.63 -11.46
CA THR A 179 -1.18 -11.43 -10.78
C THR A 179 -2.59 -11.06 -11.22
N ALA A 180 -3.37 -10.48 -10.31
CA ALA A 180 -4.70 -9.98 -10.58
C ALA A 180 -4.90 -8.58 -9.99
N THR A 181 -5.97 -7.92 -10.43
CA THR A 181 -6.41 -6.64 -9.85
C THR A 181 -7.83 -6.77 -9.33
N VAL A 182 -8.15 -5.95 -8.33
CA VAL A 182 -9.50 -5.72 -7.83
C VAL A 182 -9.79 -4.22 -7.86
N ASP A 183 -11.05 -3.82 -7.73
CA ASP A 183 -11.42 -2.41 -7.73
C ASP A 183 -10.82 -1.67 -6.54
N ALA A 184 -10.17 -0.54 -6.81
CA ALA A 184 -9.69 0.37 -5.78
C ALA A 184 -10.83 1.26 -5.26
N ASP A 185 -10.81 1.57 -3.96
CA ASP A 185 -11.66 2.61 -3.40
C ASP A 185 -11.34 3.95 -4.06
N PRO A 186 -12.34 4.75 -4.45
CA PRO A 186 -12.10 6.08 -5.02
C PRO A 186 -11.27 6.98 -4.10
N GLU A 187 -11.49 6.87 -2.80
CA GLU A 187 -10.81 7.65 -1.76
C GLU A 187 -9.38 7.15 -1.44
N SER A 188 -8.99 5.98 -1.92
CA SER A 188 -7.63 5.43 -1.71
C SER A 188 -6.60 6.17 -2.56
N LEU A 189 -6.59 7.51 -2.43
CA LEU A 189 -5.63 8.39 -3.08
C LEU A 189 -4.33 8.44 -2.28
N ARG A 190 -3.22 8.57 -2.99
CA ARG A 190 -1.91 8.76 -2.38
C ARG A 190 -1.67 10.24 -2.13
N VAL A 191 -1.22 10.59 -0.95
CA VAL A 191 -0.82 11.95 -0.57
C VAL A 191 0.67 12.14 -0.84
N ASN A 192 1.03 13.10 -1.70
CA ASN A 192 2.42 13.33 -2.10
C ASN A 192 2.91 14.75 -1.78
N SER A 193 2.01 15.64 -1.37
CA SER A 193 2.31 17.05 -1.13
C SER A 193 1.45 17.66 -0.03
N ALA A 194 1.87 18.78 0.54
CA ALA A 194 1.09 19.55 1.50
C ALA A 194 -0.26 20.04 0.91
N ALA A 195 -0.30 20.36 -0.38
CA ALA A 195 -1.53 20.76 -1.05
C ALA A 195 -2.55 19.61 -1.10
N GLU A 196 -2.09 18.38 -1.32
CA GLU A 196 -2.95 17.20 -1.30
C GLU A 196 -3.41 16.86 0.13
N ILE A 197 -2.63 17.16 1.17
CA ILE A 197 -3.08 17.05 2.56
C ILE A 197 -4.30 17.96 2.78
N ALA A 198 -4.21 19.25 2.41
CA ALA A 198 -5.30 20.20 2.58
C ALA A 198 -6.57 19.78 1.82
N LEU A 199 -6.41 19.20 0.62
CA LEU A 199 -7.52 18.64 -0.14
C LEU A 199 -8.17 17.45 0.61
N MET A 200 -7.36 16.54 1.14
CA MET A 200 -7.84 15.40 1.93
C MET A 200 -8.55 15.84 3.21
N GLU A 201 -8.04 16.84 3.91
CA GLU A 201 -8.71 17.42 5.10
C GLU A 201 -10.10 17.95 4.77
N SER A 202 -10.23 18.68 3.65
CA SER A 202 -11.49 19.18 3.16
C SER A 202 -12.47 18.05 2.86
N PHE A 203 -12.01 16.96 2.27
CA PHE A 203 -12.81 15.77 1.97
C PHE A 203 -13.28 15.07 3.25
N VAL A 204 -12.38 14.85 4.21
CA VAL A 204 -12.73 14.24 5.51
C VAL A 204 -13.74 15.09 6.27
N HIS A 205 -13.57 16.40 6.28
CA HIS A 205 -14.51 17.31 6.91
C HIS A 205 -15.91 17.23 6.25
N TRP A 206 -15.96 17.24 4.92
CA TRP A 206 -17.21 17.07 4.19
C TRP A 206 -17.91 15.74 4.52
N GLN A 207 -17.18 14.61 4.56
CA GLN A 207 -17.75 13.32 4.95
C GLN A 207 -18.38 13.34 6.35
N GLN A 208 -17.73 13.99 7.31
CA GLN A 208 -18.22 14.11 8.68
C GLN A 208 -19.51 14.96 8.74
N THR A 209 -19.63 15.98 7.87
CA THR A 209 -20.81 16.87 7.83
C THR A 209 -22.04 16.16 7.25
N ILE A 210 -21.88 15.27 6.27
CA ILE A 210 -23.01 14.54 5.68
C ILE A 210 -23.42 13.29 6.46
N ALA A 211 -22.61 12.84 7.41
CA ALA A 211 -22.92 11.68 8.26
C ALA A 211 -23.73 12.06 9.52
N GLN A 212 -23.98 13.34 9.74
CA GLN A 212 -24.84 13.90 10.81
C GLN A 212 -26.26 14.14 10.32
#